data_1b7e537a9dc3cd043af1059ba10d7676
#
_entry.id   1b7e537a9dc3cd043af1059ba10d7676
#
_cell.length_a   1.000
_cell.length_b   1.000
_cell.length_c   1.000
_cell.angle_alpha   90.00
_cell.angle_beta   90.00
_cell.angle_gamma   90.00
#
_symmetry.space_group_name_H-M   'P 1'
#
loop_
_entity.id
_entity.type
_entity.pdbx_description
1 polymer ?
#
loop_
_entity_poly.entity_id
_entity_poly.type
_entity_poly.pdbx_seq_one_letter_code
_entity_poly.pdbx_strand_id
1 'polypeptide(L)'
;MFPDAPISTPLYAEPMIDGNSSRGIGVLQKLRRREFSAVAMASVVLAPGFALATVSPQKVSIALAAKTSLFHLPLVLAEQLGAFKNEGLQIDWLECESGLQAVQLALNGQADVVSGAFEHTLDLQARGLNYRAFVLQGRAPQISVGLATRKALAMKSLDDLKSFKMGISSLGSGTHWLAQQWLMKAKLAPENVQFIELGSATGQLLEAVKTGSVDALCHIDPVMHYLEQKNELRLLAETRSLISTQRMFGGPMLSACLFGRGEFLQKRADVALTLTRGVVRALQWLKTAGPSDILKMVPSHNWMGDRAMYLGALENVRNSYSLDGMFSTESLQTAWRARASRVSTDRANWTTLAKTYTNEFALIAQRKVNS
;
A
#
# COMPACT_ATOMS: atom_id res chain seq x y z
N MET A 1 25.87 31.42 12.16
CA MET A 1 26.52 30.31 12.86
C MET A 1 25.40 29.58 13.59
N PHE A 2 24.78 28.58 12.91
CA PHE A 2 23.71 27.79 13.48
C PHE A 2 24.27 26.45 13.91
N PRO A 3 23.93 25.93 15.09
CA PRO A 3 24.40 24.62 15.51
C PRO A 3 23.66 23.52 14.72
N ASP A 4 24.44 22.53 14.30
CA ASP A 4 23.97 21.31 13.62
C ASP A 4 22.93 20.59 14.48
N ALA A 5 21.72 20.45 13.94
CA ALA A 5 20.71 19.57 14.51
C ALA A 5 21.14 18.11 14.28
N PRO A 6 20.94 17.20 15.23
CA PRO A 6 21.35 15.81 15.09
C PRO A 6 20.58 15.15 13.95
N ILE A 7 21.36 14.47 13.10
CA ILE A 7 20.89 13.67 11.98
C ILE A 7 19.86 12.65 12.49
N SER A 8 18.66 12.75 11.96
CA SER A 8 17.55 11.85 12.23
C SER A 8 17.95 10.37 12.10
N THR A 9 17.61 9.58 13.09
CA THR A 9 17.66 8.12 13.11
C THR A 9 17.16 7.54 11.78
N PRO A 10 17.83 6.56 11.17
CA PRO A 10 17.38 5.99 9.90
C PRO A 10 16.00 5.37 10.05
N LEU A 11 15.10 5.72 9.16
CA LEU A 11 13.70 5.30 9.11
C LEU A 11 13.49 3.77 8.96
N TYR A 12 14.57 3.03 8.72
CA TYR A 12 14.55 1.58 8.54
C TYR A 12 15.78 0.95 9.23
N ALA A 13 15.56 -0.11 10.00
CA ALA A 13 16.65 -0.92 10.55
C ALA A 13 17.36 -1.69 9.42
N GLU A 14 18.67 -1.80 9.49
CA GLU A 14 19.44 -2.63 8.56
C GLU A 14 19.24 -4.11 8.87
N PRO A 15 19.12 -5.00 7.88
CA PRO A 15 19.11 -6.43 8.14
C PRO A 15 20.49 -6.87 8.60
N MET A 16 20.57 -7.51 9.76
CA MET A 16 21.78 -8.20 10.22
C MET A 16 22.04 -9.41 9.33
N ILE A 17 23.18 -9.41 8.66
CA ILE A 17 23.67 -10.56 7.90
C ILE A 17 24.45 -11.44 8.86
N ASP A 18 23.80 -12.47 9.41
CA ASP A 18 24.53 -13.55 10.11
C ASP A 18 25.09 -14.51 9.09
N GLY A 19 26.39 -14.41 8.91
CA GLY A 19 27.19 -15.40 8.21
C GLY A 19 27.71 -16.41 9.21
N ASN A 20 27.17 -17.61 9.25
CA ASN A 20 27.98 -18.82 9.46
C ASN A 20 27.09 -20.09 9.54
N SER A 21 27.26 -21.03 8.63
CA SER A 21 27.49 -22.43 9.03
C SER A 21 27.79 -23.29 7.81
N SER A 22 29.03 -23.69 7.79
CA SER A 22 29.54 -24.77 6.99
C SER A 22 29.39 -26.11 7.73
N ARG A 23 29.27 -27.18 6.96
CA ARG A 23 29.59 -28.60 7.23
C ARG A 23 28.43 -29.55 7.48
N GLY A 24 28.46 -30.60 6.65
CA GLY A 24 27.79 -31.85 6.88
C GLY A 24 27.89 -32.81 5.67
N ILE A 25 29.04 -33.43 5.52
CA ILE A 25 29.37 -34.48 4.53
C ILE A 25 28.82 -35.82 5.01
N GLY A 26 28.36 -36.64 4.05
CA GLY A 26 28.46 -38.10 4.12
C GLY A 26 27.19 -38.85 4.46
N VAL A 27 26.73 -39.71 3.63
CA VAL A 27 27.03 -41.13 3.58
C VAL A 27 26.27 -41.81 2.44
N LEU A 28 27.02 -42.33 1.50
CA LEU A 28 26.58 -43.34 0.54
C LEU A 28 26.46 -44.68 1.26
N GLN A 29 25.36 -45.39 1.15
CA GLN A 29 25.34 -46.84 1.35
C GLN A 29 24.56 -47.57 0.25
N LYS A 30 25.32 -48.40 -0.44
CA LYS A 30 24.90 -49.47 -1.34
C LYS A 30 24.13 -50.55 -0.62
N LEU A 31 23.17 -51.17 -1.29
CA LEU A 31 22.84 -52.62 -1.17
C LEU A 31 21.91 -52.99 -2.33
N ARG A 32 22.38 -53.73 -3.22
CA ARG A 32 22.40 -55.19 -3.47
C ARG A 32 21.13 -55.73 -4.11
N ARG A 33 21.38 -56.27 -5.33
CA ARG A 33 20.56 -57.17 -6.15
C ARG A 33 20.20 -58.47 -5.45
N ARG A 34 19.04 -58.98 -5.76
CA ARG A 34 18.57 -60.38 -5.98
C ARG A 34 17.10 -60.46 -5.54
N GLU A 35 16.11 -61.10 -6.16
CA GLU A 35 16.08 -62.27 -7.07
C GLU A 35 14.78 -62.24 -7.92
N PHE A 36 14.85 -62.95 -9.02
CA PHE A 36 13.74 -63.30 -9.91
C PHE A 36 12.78 -64.32 -9.27
N SER A 37 11.46 -64.17 -9.52
CA SER A 37 10.57 -65.31 -9.89
C SER A 37 9.21 -64.83 -10.37
N ALA A 38 8.93 -64.99 -11.61
CA ALA A 38 7.87 -65.70 -12.34
C ALA A 38 6.38 -65.34 -12.12
N VAL A 39 5.80 -64.73 -13.15
CA VAL A 39 4.56 -65.09 -13.90
C VAL A 39 3.21 -65.08 -13.14
N ALA A 40 2.40 -64.07 -13.49
CA ALA A 40 1.00 -64.25 -13.86
C ALA A 40 0.55 -63.09 -14.75
N MET A 41 0.21 -63.38 -16.02
CA MET A 41 -0.43 -62.44 -16.92
C MET A 41 -1.87 -62.23 -16.45
N ALA A 42 -2.16 -61.02 -15.97
CA ALA A 42 -3.51 -60.46 -15.94
C ALA A 42 -3.49 -59.18 -16.77
N SER A 43 -4.04 -59.25 -17.96
CA SER A 43 -4.23 -58.08 -18.82
C SER A 43 -5.30 -57.16 -18.20
N VAL A 44 -4.86 -56.29 -17.35
CA VAL A 44 -5.66 -55.15 -16.91
C VAL A 44 -5.50 -54.07 -17.98
N VAL A 45 -6.53 -53.85 -18.77
CA VAL A 45 -6.64 -52.68 -19.63
C VAL A 45 -6.67 -51.45 -18.69
N LEU A 46 -5.48 -50.90 -18.44
CA LEU A 46 -5.37 -49.56 -17.83
C LEU A 46 -5.81 -48.56 -18.91
N ALA A 47 -7.05 -48.09 -18.80
CA ALA A 47 -7.42 -46.85 -19.41
C ALA A 47 -6.43 -45.77 -18.85
N PRO A 48 -5.81 -44.92 -19.72
CA PRO A 48 -5.02 -43.83 -19.22
C PRO A 48 -5.99 -42.88 -18.51
N GLY A 49 -6.05 -43.00 -17.17
CA GLY A 49 -6.64 -41.96 -16.34
C GLY A 49 -5.79 -40.72 -16.57
N PHE A 50 -6.34 -39.74 -17.27
CA PHE A 50 -5.81 -38.38 -17.26
C PHE A 50 -5.87 -37.93 -15.80
N ALA A 51 -4.80 -38.15 -15.05
CA ALA A 51 -4.57 -37.46 -13.82
C ALA A 51 -4.45 -35.97 -14.21
N LEU A 52 -5.55 -35.23 -14.05
CA LEU A 52 -5.51 -33.78 -14.03
C LEU A 52 -4.53 -33.46 -12.92
N ALA A 53 -3.29 -33.15 -13.28
CA ALA A 53 -2.32 -32.62 -12.36
C ALA A 53 -2.95 -31.35 -11.80
N THR A 54 -3.42 -31.41 -10.55
CA THR A 54 -3.86 -30.24 -9.81
C THR A 54 -2.61 -29.39 -9.61
N VAL A 55 -2.41 -28.42 -10.51
CA VAL A 55 -1.35 -27.42 -10.35
C VAL A 55 -1.62 -26.73 -9.02
N SER A 56 -0.73 -26.93 -8.05
CA SER A 56 -0.84 -26.23 -6.78
C SER A 56 -0.86 -24.73 -7.04
N PRO A 57 -1.77 -23.97 -6.43
CA PRO A 57 -1.86 -22.55 -6.68
C PRO A 57 -0.53 -21.87 -6.34
N GLN A 58 -0.09 -20.97 -7.19
CA GLN A 58 1.07 -20.14 -6.90
C GLN A 58 0.73 -19.24 -5.70
N LYS A 59 1.67 -19.10 -4.76
CA LYS A 59 1.48 -18.22 -3.60
C LYS A 59 2.30 -16.95 -3.76
N VAL A 60 1.72 -15.83 -3.30
CA VAL A 60 2.42 -14.55 -3.20
C VAL A 60 2.01 -13.87 -1.90
N SER A 61 2.99 -13.39 -1.14
CA SER A 61 2.78 -12.63 0.09
C SER A 61 2.68 -11.12 -0.22
N ILE A 62 1.60 -10.48 0.26
CA ILE A 62 1.38 -9.04 0.09
C ILE A 62 1.26 -8.38 1.47
N ALA A 63 2.21 -7.49 1.78
CA ALA A 63 2.16 -6.67 2.98
C ALA A 63 1.41 -5.36 2.72
N LEU A 64 0.54 -4.96 3.65
CA LEU A 64 -0.21 -3.70 3.59
C LEU A 64 -0.68 -3.29 4.98
N ALA A 65 -0.98 -2.00 5.16
CA ALA A 65 -1.60 -1.48 6.36
C ALA A 65 -3.06 -1.12 6.10
N ALA A 66 -3.93 -1.31 7.11
CA ALA A 66 -5.35 -0.95 7.00
C ALA A 66 -6.04 -1.54 5.74
N LYS A 67 -6.04 -2.86 5.59
CA LYS A 67 -6.67 -3.58 4.47
C LYS A 67 -8.13 -3.15 4.24
N THR A 68 -8.82 -2.75 5.30
CA THR A 68 -10.21 -2.27 5.25
C THR A 68 -10.36 -0.84 4.72
N SER A 69 -9.27 -0.12 4.49
CA SER A 69 -9.29 1.25 4.01
C SER A 69 -9.66 1.34 2.53
N LEU A 70 -10.21 2.50 2.14
CA LEU A 70 -10.49 2.79 0.74
C LEU A 70 -9.20 2.93 -0.09
N PHE A 71 -8.06 3.19 0.54
CA PHE A 71 -6.76 3.28 -0.10
C PHE A 71 -6.36 1.98 -0.83
N HIS A 72 -6.75 0.81 -0.29
CA HIS A 72 -6.45 -0.51 -0.86
C HIS A 72 -7.64 -1.16 -1.55
N LEU A 73 -8.77 -0.45 -1.68
CA LEU A 73 -10.01 -1.00 -2.22
C LEU A 73 -9.86 -1.67 -3.59
N PRO A 74 -9.10 -1.14 -4.58
CA PRO A 74 -8.94 -1.83 -5.87
C PRO A 74 -8.31 -3.23 -5.73
N LEU A 75 -7.33 -3.40 -4.85
CA LEU A 75 -6.70 -4.69 -4.61
C LEU A 75 -7.63 -5.67 -3.89
N VAL A 76 -8.37 -5.19 -2.87
CA VAL A 76 -9.36 -5.99 -2.14
C VAL A 76 -10.47 -6.44 -3.08
N LEU A 77 -10.97 -5.56 -3.95
CA LEU A 77 -11.98 -5.91 -4.95
C LEU A 77 -11.45 -6.90 -5.99
N ALA A 78 -10.20 -6.81 -6.40
CA ALA A 78 -9.60 -7.80 -7.29
C ALA A 78 -9.65 -9.22 -6.68
N GLU A 79 -9.40 -9.34 -5.37
CA GLU A 79 -9.56 -10.60 -4.64
C GLU A 79 -11.04 -11.05 -4.61
N GLN A 80 -11.95 -10.16 -4.20
CA GLN A 80 -13.39 -10.47 -4.07
C GLN A 80 -14.04 -10.83 -5.41
N LEU A 81 -13.60 -10.23 -6.50
CA LEU A 81 -14.01 -10.57 -7.86
C LEU A 81 -13.40 -11.90 -8.37
N GLY A 82 -12.60 -12.57 -7.54
CA GLY A 82 -11.95 -13.83 -7.88
C GLY A 82 -10.84 -13.72 -8.92
N ALA A 83 -10.36 -12.50 -9.22
CA ALA A 83 -9.39 -12.27 -10.29
C ALA A 83 -8.08 -13.02 -10.10
N PHE A 84 -7.65 -13.22 -8.86
CA PHE A 84 -6.42 -13.94 -8.54
C PHE A 84 -6.65 -15.46 -8.52
N LYS A 85 -7.71 -15.92 -7.85
CA LYS A 85 -8.05 -17.34 -7.73
C LYS A 85 -8.30 -17.99 -9.09
N ASN A 86 -8.98 -17.26 -10.00
CA ASN A 86 -9.29 -17.76 -11.35
C ASN A 86 -8.03 -17.94 -12.23
N GLU A 87 -6.93 -17.25 -11.91
CA GLU A 87 -5.63 -17.43 -12.56
C GLU A 87 -4.66 -18.32 -11.72
N GLY A 88 -5.19 -19.07 -10.73
CA GLY A 88 -4.41 -19.99 -9.92
C GLY A 88 -3.46 -19.31 -8.92
N LEU A 89 -3.70 -18.05 -8.58
CA LEU A 89 -2.88 -17.30 -7.63
C LEU A 89 -3.59 -17.19 -6.27
N GLN A 90 -2.89 -17.59 -5.21
CA GLN A 90 -3.32 -17.43 -3.82
C GLN A 90 -2.53 -16.28 -3.17
N ILE A 91 -3.25 -15.34 -2.56
CA ILE A 91 -2.65 -14.24 -1.82
C ILE A 91 -2.51 -14.61 -0.35
N ASP A 92 -1.31 -14.44 0.19
CA ASP A 92 -1.02 -14.47 1.62
C ASP A 92 -0.92 -13.03 2.13
N TRP A 93 -1.93 -12.62 2.92
CA TRP A 93 -2.05 -11.25 3.40
C TRP A 93 -1.26 -11.04 4.68
N LEU A 94 -0.34 -10.08 4.67
CA LEU A 94 0.44 -9.64 5.83
C LEU A 94 -0.03 -8.25 6.24
N GLU A 95 -1.02 -8.22 7.14
CA GLU A 95 -1.58 -6.96 7.63
C GLU A 95 -0.65 -6.33 8.69
N CYS A 96 -0.40 -5.04 8.53
CA CYS A 96 0.54 -4.25 9.30
C CYS A 96 -0.16 -3.04 9.94
N GLU A 97 0.44 -2.50 10.98
CA GLU A 97 -0.06 -1.28 11.62
C GLU A 97 0.24 -0.01 10.83
N SER A 98 1.26 -0.04 9.96
CA SER A 98 1.62 1.10 9.12
C SER A 98 2.22 0.67 7.78
N GLY A 99 2.15 1.59 6.78
CA GLY A 99 2.80 1.36 5.49
C GLY A 99 4.32 1.19 5.62
N LEU A 100 4.94 1.82 6.61
CA LEU A 100 6.36 1.64 6.90
C LEU A 100 6.67 0.21 7.37
N GLN A 101 5.85 -0.36 8.25
CA GLN A 101 6.00 -1.74 8.68
C GLN A 101 5.83 -2.73 7.52
N ALA A 102 4.90 -2.47 6.59
CA ALA A 102 4.74 -3.27 5.38
C ALA A 102 6.02 -3.27 4.52
N VAL A 103 6.68 -2.10 4.39
CA VAL A 103 7.99 -1.99 3.72
C VAL A 103 9.06 -2.79 4.45
N GLN A 104 9.09 -2.77 5.79
CA GLN A 104 10.05 -3.55 6.58
C GLN A 104 9.90 -5.06 6.33
N LEU A 105 8.67 -5.58 6.28
CA LEU A 105 8.43 -7.00 5.93
C LEU A 105 9.02 -7.36 4.57
N ALA A 106 8.87 -6.48 3.56
CA ALA A 106 9.45 -6.71 2.25
C ALA A 106 10.99 -6.62 2.26
N LEU A 107 11.57 -5.70 3.02
CA LEU A 107 13.02 -5.59 3.18
C LEU A 107 13.62 -6.84 3.83
N ASN A 108 12.93 -7.40 4.81
CA ASN A 108 13.34 -8.63 5.51
C ASN A 108 13.05 -9.92 4.72
N GLY A 109 12.47 -9.81 3.51
CA GLY A 109 12.13 -10.96 2.67
C GLY A 109 10.90 -11.75 3.14
N GLN A 110 10.11 -11.20 4.06
CA GLN A 110 8.88 -11.81 4.57
C GLN A 110 7.68 -11.52 3.65
N ALA A 111 7.73 -10.45 2.86
CA ALA A 111 6.74 -10.13 1.85
C ALA A 111 7.37 -10.03 0.46
N ASP A 112 6.68 -10.60 -0.55
CA ASP A 112 7.06 -10.49 -1.96
C ASP A 112 6.72 -9.11 -2.52
N VAL A 113 5.55 -8.59 -2.14
CA VAL A 113 4.94 -7.37 -2.66
C VAL A 113 4.43 -6.51 -1.50
N VAL A 114 4.49 -5.21 -1.68
CA VAL A 114 3.84 -4.25 -0.79
C VAL A 114 2.71 -3.56 -1.55
N SER A 115 1.52 -3.48 -0.94
CA SER A 115 0.50 -2.52 -1.33
C SER A 115 0.65 -1.29 -0.45
N GLY A 116 1.12 -0.20 -1.02
CA GLY A 116 1.47 0.99 -0.24
C GLY A 116 1.62 2.24 -1.09
N ALA A 117 2.03 3.31 -0.46
CA ALA A 117 2.20 4.59 -1.11
C ALA A 117 3.47 4.63 -1.98
N PHE A 118 3.37 5.28 -3.15
CA PHE A 118 4.46 5.34 -4.14
C PHE A 118 5.74 5.99 -3.59
N GLU A 119 5.64 6.93 -2.67
CA GLU A 119 6.80 7.62 -2.08
C GLU A 119 7.79 6.65 -1.42
N HIS A 120 7.35 5.49 -0.95
CA HIS A 120 8.26 4.47 -0.43
C HIS A 120 9.25 3.97 -1.48
N THR A 121 8.83 3.88 -2.75
CA THR A 121 9.77 3.48 -3.82
C THR A 121 10.84 4.54 -4.07
N LEU A 122 10.50 5.82 -3.92
CA LEU A 122 11.46 6.91 -4.01
C LEU A 122 12.48 6.86 -2.87
N ASP A 123 12.01 6.58 -1.65
CA ASP A 123 12.88 6.49 -0.47
C ASP A 123 13.79 5.26 -0.53
N LEU A 124 13.27 4.11 -0.95
CA LEU A 124 14.04 2.89 -1.16
C LEU A 124 15.11 3.09 -2.24
N GLN A 125 14.75 3.70 -3.37
CA GLN A 125 15.68 3.97 -4.46
C GLN A 125 16.79 4.95 -4.04
N ALA A 126 16.47 5.96 -3.21
CA ALA A 126 17.48 6.89 -2.68
C ALA A 126 18.52 6.19 -1.78
N ARG A 127 18.14 5.07 -1.18
CA ARG A 127 19.04 4.18 -0.40
C ARG A 127 19.75 3.14 -1.26
N GLY A 128 19.60 3.19 -2.59
CA GLY A 128 20.21 2.23 -3.52
C GLY A 128 19.48 0.87 -3.59
N LEU A 129 18.28 0.77 -3.02
CA LEU A 129 17.49 -0.46 -3.01
C LEU A 129 16.60 -0.54 -4.24
N ASN A 130 16.72 -1.60 -5.02
CA ASN A 130 15.99 -1.79 -6.27
C ASN A 130 14.57 -2.31 -6.01
N TYR A 131 13.66 -1.41 -5.66
CA TYR A 131 12.22 -1.65 -5.57
C TYR A 131 11.49 -0.85 -6.64
N ARG A 132 10.51 -1.48 -7.29
CA ARG A 132 9.77 -0.85 -8.39
C ARG A 132 8.28 -1.04 -8.23
N ALA A 133 7.52 0.04 -8.39
CA ALA A 133 6.08 0.00 -8.52
C ALA A 133 5.70 -0.52 -9.91
N PHE A 134 4.67 -1.38 -10.00
CA PHE A 134 4.31 -2.05 -11.25
C PHE A 134 2.82 -1.95 -11.62
N VAL A 135 1.95 -1.50 -10.70
CA VAL A 135 0.57 -1.11 -10.97
C VAL A 135 0.11 -0.03 -10.01
N LEU A 136 -0.48 1.02 -10.55
CA LEU A 136 -1.04 2.15 -9.79
C LEU A 136 -2.50 1.87 -9.43
N GLN A 137 -2.87 2.05 -8.16
CA GLN A 137 -4.23 1.94 -7.68
C GLN A 137 -4.91 3.31 -7.55
N GLY A 138 -4.17 4.35 -7.13
CA GLY A 138 -4.72 5.67 -6.83
C GLY A 138 -3.87 6.83 -7.36
N ARG A 139 -4.56 7.92 -7.78
CA ARG A 139 -3.97 9.15 -8.33
C ARG A 139 -4.05 10.33 -7.36
N ALA A 140 -4.46 10.07 -6.12
CA ALA A 140 -4.49 11.03 -5.02
C ALA A 140 -4.14 10.29 -3.73
N PRO A 141 -3.42 10.91 -2.77
CA PRO A 141 -3.01 10.27 -1.53
C PRO A 141 -4.17 9.77 -0.66
N GLN A 142 -5.39 10.34 -0.81
CA GLN A 142 -6.59 9.98 -0.05
C GLN A 142 -6.43 10.18 1.48
N ILE A 143 -5.49 11.02 1.89
CA ILE A 143 -5.22 11.34 3.29
C ILE A 143 -5.87 12.67 3.62
N SER A 144 -6.44 12.79 4.82
CA SER A 144 -7.06 14.00 5.33
C SER A 144 -6.45 14.39 6.68
N VAL A 145 -6.40 15.69 6.95
CA VAL A 145 -6.04 16.26 8.25
C VAL A 145 -7.31 16.84 8.86
N GLY A 146 -7.70 16.33 10.01
CA GLY A 146 -8.86 16.80 10.75
C GLY A 146 -8.50 17.24 12.16
N LEU A 147 -9.09 18.32 12.62
CA LEU A 147 -8.99 18.83 13.99
C LEU A 147 -10.19 18.35 14.80
N ALA A 148 -9.98 17.84 16.00
CA ALA A 148 -11.07 17.46 16.90
C ALA A 148 -12.03 18.65 17.11
N THR A 149 -13.33 18.43 16.95
CA THR A 149 -14.34 19.51 16.99
C THR A 149 -14.27 20.31 18.28
N ARG A 150 -13.99 19.66 19.43
CA ARG A 150 -13.78 20.34 20.72
C ARG A 150 -12.64 21.37 20.68
N LYS A 151 -11.56 21.09 19.91
CA LYS A 151 -10.44 22.01 19.73
C LYS A 151 -10.72 23.05 18.66
N ALA A 152 -11.37 22.67 17.57
CA ALA A 152 -11.76 23.59 16.50
C ALA A 152 -12.66 24.72 17.00
N LEU A 153 -13.54 24.46 17.98
CA LEU A 153 -14.39 25.47 18.60
C LEU A 153 -13.62 26.47 19.49
N ALA A 154 -12.51 26.03 20.06
CA ALA A 154 -11.65 26.87 20.91
C ALA A 154 -10.58 27.65 20.13
N MET A 155 -10.29 27.23 18.89
CA MET A 155 -9.22 27.77 18.05
C MET A 155 -9.59 29.14 17.48
N LYS A 156 -8.70 30.13 17.61
CA LYS A 156 -8.85 31.48 17.04
C LYS A 156 -7.98 31.70 15.80
N SER A 157 -6.85 30.98 15.70
CA SER A 157 -5.91 31.08 14.58
C SER A 157 -5.20 29.73 14.34
N LEU A 158 -4.52 29.60 13.20
CA LEU A 158 -3.66 28.42 12.94
C LEU A 158 -2.45 28.34 13.90
N ASP A 159 -2.05 29.45 14.50
CA ASP A 159 -0.97 29.45 15.50
C ASP A 159 -1.35 28.69 16.78
N ASP A 160 -2.64 28.52 17.05
CA ASP A 160 -3.14 27.71 18.16
C ASP A 160 -2.90 26.19 17.96
N LEU A 161 -2.44 25.78 16.77
CA LEU A 161 -1.98 24.41 16.47
C LEU A 161 -0.57 24.11 16.98
N LYS A 162 0.16 25.12 17.49
CA LYS A 162 1.43 24.89 18.17
C LYS A 162 1.19 24.06 19.42
N SER A 163 2.03 23.02 19.61
CA SER A 163 1.93 22.06 20.72
C SER A 163 0.72 21.11 20.67
N PHE A 164 0.00 21.02 19.56
CA PHE A 164 -1.08 20.05 19.40
C PHE A 164 -0.54 18.64 19.23
N LYS A 165 -1.28 17.67 19.75
CA LYS A 165 -1.05 16.26 19.54
C LYS A 165 -1.77 15.84 18.26
N MET A 166 -1.00 15.45 17.24
CA MET A 166 -1.54 14.98 15.96
C MET A 166 -1.33 13.48 15.82
N GLY A 167 -2.41 12.73 15.76
CA GLY A 167 -2.39 11.30 15.49
C GLY A 167 -2.00 11.02 14.04
N ILE A 168 -1.12 10.05 13.85
CA ILE A 168 -0.65 9.54 12.56
C ILE A 168 -0.53 8.02 12.64
N SER A 169 -0.40 7.31 11.52
CA SER A 169 -0.20 5.85 11.57
C SER A 169 1.17 5.48 12.17
N SER A 170 2.25 6.10 11.71
CA SER A 170 3.58 5.98 12.31
C SER A 170 4.49 7.11 11.82
N LEU A 171 5.56 7.39 12.56
CA LEU A 171 6.62 8.27 12.09
C LEU A 171 7.23 7.73 10.78
N GLY A 172 7.42 8.59 9.79
CA GLY A 172 7.92 8.21 8.47
C GLY A 172 6.89 7.58 7.52
N SER A 173 5.64 7.39 7.96
CA SER A 173 4.54 6.91 7.09
C SER A 173 4.01 8.00 6.15
N GLY A 174 3.15 7.62 5.20
CA GLY A 174 2.46 8.55 4.31
C GLY A 174 1.59 9.56 5.07
N THR A 175 0.96 9.17 6.17
CA THR A 175 0.16 10.09 7.02
C THR A 175 1.05 11.12 7.73
N HIS A 176 2.20 10.69 8.25
CA HIS A 176 3.19 11.61 8.82
C HIS A 176 3.73 12.58 7.76
N TRP A 177 4.10 12.06 6.61
CA TRP A 177 4.59 12.88 5.51
C TRP A 177 3.56 13.94 5.08
N LEU A 178 2.30 13.57 4.86
CA LEU A 178 1.27 14.51 4.46
C LEU A 178 1.01 15.57 5.55
N ALA A 179 0.99 15.16 6.82
CA ALA A 179 0.84 16.08 7.94
C ALA A 179 1.95 17.15 7.93
N GLN A 180 3.20 16.75 7.72
CA GLN A 180 4.32 17.70 7.59
C GLN A 180 4.17 18.63 6.38
N GLN A 181 3.77 18.10 5.19
CA GLN A 181 3.53 18.91 3.99
C GLN A 181 2.44 19.96 4.22
N TRP A 182 1.35 19.55 4.89
CA TRP A 182 0.27 20.47 5.23
C TRP A 182 0.73 21.55 6.22
N LEU A 183 1.43 21.18 7.30
CA LEU A 183 1.97 22.14 8.28
C LEU A 183 2.88 23.16 7.61
N MET A 184 3.83 22.73 6.79
CA MET A 184 4.72 23.63 6.04
C MET A 184 3.92 24.60 5.14
N LYS A 185 2.90 24.10 4.43
CA LYS A 185 2.03 24.92 3.59
C LYS A 185 1.21 25.92 4.40
N ALA A 186 0.78 25.54 5.60
CA ALA A 186 0.12 26.42 6.56
C ALA A 186 1.10 27.39 7.26
N LYS A 187 2.39 27.37 6.92
CA LYS A 187 3.49 28.13 7.53
C LYS A 187 3.67 27.81 9.02
N LEU A 188 3.37 26.57 9.39
CA LEU A 188 3.61 26.04 10.74
C LEU A 188 4.81 25.10 10.69
N ALA A 189 5.70 25.24 11.66
CA ALA A 189 6.86 24.38 11.77
C ALA A 189 6.42 22.99 12.31
N PRO A 190 6.70 21.87 11.59
CA PRO A 190 6.30 20.54 12.04
C PRO A 190 6.79 20.15 13.43
N GLU A 191 7.95 20.68 13.85
CA GLU A 191 8.55 20.48 15.18
C GLU A 191 7.73 21.10 16.33
N ASN A 192 6.81 21.99 16.02
CA ASN A 192 5.89 22.56 16.99
C ASN A 192 4.66 21.69 17.26
N VAL A 193 4.52 20.57 16.55
CA VAL A 193 3.41 19.62 16.70
C VAL A 193 3.92 18.28 17.22
N GLN A 194 3.30 17.78 18.28
CA GLN A 194 3.63 16.46 18.81
C GLN A 194 2.91 15.38 17.98
N PHE A 195 3.67 14.58 17.24
CA PHE A 195 3.11 13.43 16.53
C PHE A 195 2.93 12.23 17.46
N ILE A 196 1.74 11.61 17.41
CA ILE A 196 1.37 10.42 18.20
C ILE A 196 1.12 9.29 17.22
N GLU A 197 1.86 8.20 17.36
CA GLU A 197 1.70 7.00 16.54
C GLU A 197 0.49 6.20 17.04
N LEU A 198 -0.51 6.01 16.17
CA LEU A 198 -1.77 5.34 16.48
C LEU A 198 -1.98 4.05 15.67
N GLY A 199 -1.05 3.72 14.77
CA GLY A 199 -1.26 2.62 13.85
C GLY A 199 -2.41 2.87 12.88
N SER A 200 -3.06 1.79 12.44
CA SER A 200 -4.16 1.82 11.47
C SER A 200 -5.44 1.13 11.97
N ALA A 201 -5.45 0.65 13.21
CA ALA A 201 -6.62 0.00 13.79
C ALA A 201 -7.73 1.01 14.04
N THR A 202 -8.87 0.85 13.33
CA THR A 202 -10.00 1.79 13.38
C THR A 202 -10.44 2.11 14.81
N GLY A 203 -10.59 1.11 15.68
CA GLY A 203 -11.01 1.33 17.07
C GLY A 203 -10.08 2.25 17.84
N GLN A 204 -8.76 2.09 17.68
CA GLN A 204 -7.76 2.92 18.33
C GLN A 204 -7.82 4.37 17.84
N LEU A 205 -8.02 4.58 16.54
CA LEU A 205 -8.15 5.92 15.94
C LEU A 205 -9.39 6.66 16.47
N LEU A 206 -10.54 5.97 16.51
CA LEU A 206 -11.79 6.54 17.05
C LEU A 206 -11.65 6.89 18.52
N GLU A 207 -11.08 5.99 19.32
CA GLU A 207 -10.89 6.20 20.75
C GLU A 207 -9.94 7.36 21.05
N ALA A 208 -8.84 7.48 20.30
CA ALA A 208 -7.88 8.56 20.49
C ALA A 208 -8.49 9.96 20.27
N VAL A 209 -9.37 10.09 19.27
CA VAL A 209 -10.11 11.35 19.02
C VAL A 209 -11.12 11.59 20.12
N LYS A 210 -11.91 10.57 20.49
CA LYS A 210 -12.98 10.67 21.47
C LYS A 210 -12.48 11.02 22.87
N THR A 211 -11.42 10.35 23.34
CA THR A 211 -10.83 10.60 24.67
C THR A 211 -10.02 11.88 24.76
N GLY A 212 -9.63 12.44 23.62
CA GLY A 212 -8.75 13.60 23.60
C GLY A 212 -7.27 13.26 23.74
N SER A 213 -6.89 12.01 23.54
CA SER A 213 -5.48 11.60 23.49
C SER A 213 -4.75 12.29 22.34
N VAL A 214 -5.47 12.66 21.28
CA VAL A 214 -5.01 13.52 20.19
C VAL A 214 -5.95 14.71 19.98
N ASP A 215 -5.40 15.82 19.54
CA ASP A 215 -6.14 17.04 19.18
C ASP A 215 -6.51 17.09 17.70
N ALA A 216 -5.70 16.44 16.86
CA ALA A 216 -5.90 16.31 15.44
C ALA A 216 -5.57 14.89 14.98
N LEU A 217 -6.11 14.49 13.82
CA LEU A 217 -5.83 13.20 13.20
C LEU A 217 -5.47 13.42 11.73
N CYS A 218 -4.39 12.81 11.28
CA CYS A 218 -4.02 12.73 9.86
C CYS A 218 -4.10 11.27 9.41
N HIS A 219 -5.16 10.92 8.67
CA HIS A 219 -5.41 9.53 8.30
C HIS A 219 -6.22 9.41 7.01
N ILE A 220 -6.60 8.18 6.66
CA ILE A 220 -7.33 7.81 5.44
C ILE A 220 -8.78 7.42 5.72
N ASP A 221 -9.63 7.39 4.67
CA ASP A 221 -10.99 6.89 4.75
C ASP A 221 -11.04 5.33 4.84
N PRO A 222 -12.08 4.76 5.49
CA PRO A 222 -13.33 5.41 5.88
C PRO A 222 -13.33 6.13 7.24
N VAL A 223 -12.29 5.96 8.09
CA VAL A 223 -12.28 6.46 9.47
C VAL A 223 -12.39 8.00 9.54
N MET A 224 -11.71 8.71 8.63
CA MET A 224 -11.77 10.17 8.61
C MET A 224 -13.17 10.67 8.25
N HIS A 225 -13.82 10.06 7.26
CA HIS A 225 -15.20 10.39 6.88
C HIS A 225 -16.19 10.05 8.01
N TYR A 226 -16.01 8.92 8.69
CA TYR A 226 -16.85 8.55 9.85
C TYR A 226 -16.80 9.62 10.94
N LEU A 227 -15.60 10.04 11.36
CA LEU A 227 -15.41 11.06 12.38
C LEU A 227 -15.98 12.44 11.95
N GLU A 228 -15.87 12.77 10.68
CA GLU A 228 -16.45 13.98 10.07
C GLU A 228 -17.98 13.92 10.12
N GLN A 229 -18.62 12.81 9.71
CA GLN A 229 -20.06 12.60 9.75
C GLN A 229 -20.63 12.61 11.19
N LYS A 230 -19.86 12.11 12.16
CA LYS A 230 -20.23 12.19 13.57
C LYS A 230 -19.94 13.55 14.21
N ASN A 231 -19.47 14.51 13.41
CA ASN A 231 -19.09 15.85 13.89
C ASN A 231 -18.01 15.82 15.00
N GLU A 232 -17.19 14.78 15.02
CA GLU A 232 -16.07 14.63 15.96
C GLU A 232 -14.78 15.27 15.43
N LEU A 233 -14.65 15.39 14.08
CA LEU A 233 -13.57 16.09 13.41
C LEU A 233 -14.10 17.16 12.44
N ARG A 234 -13.33 18.25 12.32
CA ARG A 234 -13.44 19.24 11.25
C ARG A 234 -12.22 19.15 10.36
N LEU A 235 -12.42 18.97 9.06
CA LEU A 235 -11.32 18.89 8.11
C LEU A 235 -10.60 20.24 7.99
N LEU A 236 -9.28 20.20 8.05
CA LEU A 236 -8.38 21.33 7.79
C LEU A 236 -7.79 21.24 6.39
N ALA A 237 -7.51 20.03 5.95
CA ALA A 237 -7.01 19.73 4.62
C ALA A 237 -7.36 18.30 4.23
N GLU A 238 -7.38 18.03 2.92
CA GLU A 238 -7.61 16.69 2.40
C GLU A 238 -6.96 16.52 1.03
N THR A 239 -6.71 15.27 0.66
CA THR A 239 -6.23 14.85 -0.65
C THR A 239 -7.07 13.70 -1.19
N ARG A 240 -8.36 13.70 -0.90
CA ARG A 240 -9.34 12.71 -1.35
C ARG A 240 -9.61 12.79 -2.85
N SER A 241 -9.61 14.01 -3.38
CA SER A 241 -9.91 14.30 -4.77
C SER A 241 -8.67 14.74 -5.56
N LEU A 242 -8.76 14.70 -6.89
CA LEU A 242 -7.70 15.23 -7.76
C LEU A 242 -7.55 16.75 -7.60
N ILE A 243 -8.65 17.46 -7.36
CA ILE A 243 -8.64 18.93 -7.19
C ILE A 243 -7.92 19.32 -5.91
N SER A 244 -8.26 18.68 -4.79
CA SER A 244 -7.60 18.95 -3.51
C SER A 244 -6.13 18.53 -3.54
N THR A 245 -5.82 17.44 -4.21
CA THR A 245 -4.44 16.99 -4.46
C THR A 245 -3.65 18.03 -5.27
N GLN A 246 -4.24 18.56 -6.35
CA GLN A 246 -3.66 19.65 -7.14
C GLN A 246 -3.38 20.89 -6.27
N ARG A 247 -4.31 21.26 -5.40
CA ARG A 247 -4.11 22.38 -4.46
C ARG A 247 -2.99 22.11 -3.47
N MET A 248 -2.83 20.88 -3.01
CA MET A 248 -1.80 20.48 -2.04
C MET A 248 -0.40 20.45 -2.67
N PHE A 249 -0.25 19.83 -3.84
CA PHE A 249 1.05 19.51 -4.43
C PHE A 249 1.40 20.26 -5.72
N GLY A 250 0.46 21.07 -6.24
CA GLY A 250 0.66 21.80 -7.52
C GLY A 250 0.62 20.90 -8.75
N GLY A 251 0.10 19.68 -8.64
CA GLY A 251 -0.05 18.70 -9.73
C GLY A 251 -0.75 17.42 -9.27
N PRO A 252 -1.09 16.52 -10.22
CA PRO A 252 -1.58 15.18 -9.87
C PRO A 252 -0.49 14.43 -9.12
N MET A 253 -0.88 13.61 -8.13
CA MET A 253 0.04 12.91 -7.25
C MET A 253 -0.19 11.40 -7.34
N LEU A 254 0.88 10.62 -7.31
CA LEU A 254 0.81 9.17 -7.18
C LEU A 254 0.42 8.80 -5.74
N SER A 255 -0.26 7.67 -5.58
CA SER A 255 -0.76 7.20 -4.30
C SER A 255 -0.54 5.70 -4.15
N ALA A 256 -1.60 4.95 -3.78
CA ALA A 256 -1.53 3.50 -3.65
C ALA A 256 -1.01 2.83 -4.92
N CYS A 257 -0.06 1.94 -4.77
CA CYS A 257 0.45 1.08 -5.84
C CYS A 257 0.89 -0.27 -5.27
N LEU A 258 1.09 -1.26 -6.15
CA LEU A 258 1.84 -2.46 -5.81
C LEU A 258 3.28 -2.26 -6.22
N PHE A 259 4.19 -2.59 -5.32
CA PHE A 259 5.63 -2.55 -5.59
C PHE A 259 6.35 -3.73 -4.94
N GLY A 260 7.46 -4.14 -5.52
CA GLY A 260 8.28 -5.23 -5.04
C GLY A 260 9.73 -5.07 -5.46
N ARG A 261 10.57 -6.01 -5.06
CA ARG A 261 11.98 -6.05 -5.49
C ARG A 261 12.06 -6.18 -7.00
N GLY A 262 13.02 -5.52 -7.63
CA GLY A 262 13.25 -5.67 -9.08
C GLY A 262 13.50 -7.12 -9.48
N GLU A 263 14.13 -7.90 -8.62
CA GLU A 263 14.34 -9.34 -8.80
C GLU A 263 13.03 -10.15 -8.84
N PHE A 264 12.06 -9.81 -7.96
CA PHE A 264 10.72 -10.41 -7.99
C PHE A 264 10.03 -10.16 -9.34
N LEU A 265 10.09 -8.93 -9.83
CA LEU A 265 9.46 -8.56 -11.12
C LEU A 265 10.11 -9.28 -12.32
N GLN A 266 11.37 -9.67 -12.21
CA GLN A 266 12.08 -10.46 -13.23
C GLN A 266 11.76 -11.95 -13.13
N LYS A 267 11.89 -12.54 -11.93
CA LYS A 267 11.76 -13.98 -11.73
C LYS A 267 10.32 -14.46 -11.66
N ARG A 268 9.40 -13.60 -11.24
CA ARG A 268 7.96 -13.89 -11.09
C ARG A 268 7.10 -12.88 -11.86
N ALA A 269 7.50 -12.59 -13.10
CA ALA A 269 6.83 -11.67 -13.99
C ALA A 269 5.36 -12.08 -14.27
N ASP A 270 5.09 -13.38 -14.33
CA ASP A 270 3.77 -13.98 -14.45
C ASP A 270 2.86 -13.61 -13.27
N VAL A 271 3.37 -13.70 -12.03
CA VAL A 271 2.65 -13.30 -10.82
C VAL A 271 2.40 -11.80 -10.80
N ALA A 272 3.42 -10.98 -11.11
CA ALA A 272 3.28 -9.53 -11.20
C ALA A 272 2.22 -9.14 -12.24
N LEU A 273 2.17 -9.83 -13.37
CA LEU A 273 1.16 -9.61 -14.42
C LEU A 273 -0.23 -10.02 -13.96
N THR A 274 -0.38 -11.16 -13.28
CA THR A 274 -1.65 -11.63 -12.71
C THR A 274 -2.18 -10.63 -11.68
N LEU A 275 -1.33 -10.15 -10.77
CA LEU A 275 -1.69 -9.10 -9.81
C LEU A 275 -2.14 -7.82 -10.53
N THR A 276 -1.40 -7.39 -11.55
CA THR A 276 -1.71 -6.21 -12.33
C THR A 276 -3.05 -6.33 -13.05
N ARG A 277 -3.32 -7.46 -13.71
CA ARG A 277 -4.61 -7.72 -14.39
C ARG A 277 -5.77 -7.68 -13.40
N GLY A 278 -5.61 -8.30 -12.23
CA GLY A 278 -6.62 -8.27 -11.18
C GLY A 278 -6.94 -6.84 -10.74
N VAL A 279 -5.93 -6.04 -10.44
CA VAL A 279 -6.11 -4.63 -10.04
C VAL A 279 -6.72 -3.80 -11.15
N VAL A 280 -6.25 -3.90 -12.39
CA VAL A 280 -6.80 -3.15 -13.54
C VAL A 280 -8.28 -3.53 -13.76
N ARG A 281 -8.64 -4.82 -13.68
CA ARG A 281 -10.02 -5.28 -13.76
C ARG A 281 -10.90 -4.69 -12.65
N ALA A 282 -10.41 -4.66 -11.42
CA ALA A 282 -11.11 -4.06 -10.29
C ALA A 282 -11.29 -2.54 -10.46
N LEU A 283 -10.28 -1.83 -10.97
CA LEU A 283 -10.36 -0.40 -11.29
C LEU A 283 -11.44 -0.11 -12.35
N GLN A 284 -11.51 -0.93 -13.40
CA GLN A 284 -12.55 -0.81 -14.43
C GLN A 284 -13.95 -1.10 -13.89
N TRP A 285 -14.07 -2.14 -13.06
CA TRP A 285 -15.33 -2.47 -12.38
C TRP A 285 -15.77 -1.33 -11.45
N LEU A 286 -14.87 -0.76 -10.63
CA LEU A 286 -15.13 0.37 -9.75
C LEU A 286 -15.68 1.59 -10.51
N LYS A 287 -15.28 1.79 -11.75
CA LYS A 287 -15.70 2.93 -12.57
C LYS A 287 -17.21 2.92 -12.84
N THR A 288 -17.83 1.74 -12.95
CA THR A 288 -19.24 1.57 -13.33
C THR A 288 -20.10 0.97 -12.24
N ALA A 289 -19.51 0.39 -11.18
CA ALA A 289 -20.24 -0.28 -10.11
C ALA A 289 -21.16 0.69 -9.36
N GLY A 290 -22.42 0.31 -9.19
CA GLY A 290 -23.38 1.05 -8.38
C GLY A 290 -23.24 0.77 -6.88
N PRO A 291 -23.92 1.54 -6.01
CA PRO A 291 -23.88 1.34 -4.56
C PRO A 291 -24.21 -0.09 -4.12
N SER A 292 -25.21 -0.70 -4.74
CA SER A 292 -25.62 -2.09 -4.45
C SER A 292 -24.52 -3.09 -4.78
N ASP A 293 -23.80 -2.88 -5.90
CA ASP A 293 -22.73 -3.77 -6.34
C ASP A 293 -21.53 -3.68 -5.39
N ILE A 294 -21.19 -2.45 -4.97
CA ILE A 294 -20.13 -2.21 -3.98
C ILE A 294 -20.44 -2.96 -2.69
N LEU A 295 -21.65 -2.81 -2.14
CA LEU A 295 -22.03 -3.45 -0.88
C LEU A 295 -22.10 -4.98 -0.95
N LYS A 296 -22.32 -5.56 -2.14
CA LYS A 296 -22.26 -7.02 -2.33
C LYS A 296 -20.84 -7.54 -2.37
N MET A 297 -19.90 -6.76 -2.92
CA MET A 297 -18.52 -7.20 -3.13
C MET A 297 -17.58 -6.85 -1.97
N VAL A 298 -17.83 -5.73 -1.28
CA VAL A 298 -16.99 -5.31 -0.15
C VAL A 298 -17.38 -6.06 1.11
N PRO A 299 -16.45 -6.71 1.82
CA PRO A 299 -16.74 -7.39 3.07
C PRO A 299 -17.39 -6.47 4.11
N SER A 300 -18.37 -6.99 4.84
CA SER A 300 -19.18 -6.17 5.76
C SER A 300 -18.40 -5.51 6.89
N HIS A 301 -17.28 -6.11 7.32
CA HIS A 301 -16.42 -5.53 8.34
C HIS A 301 -15.73 -4.23 7.88
N ASN A 302 -15.65 -3.96 6.57
CA ASN A 302 -15.11 -2.69 6.04
C ASN A 302 -16.07 -1.52 6.24
N TRP A 303 -17.37 -1.75 6.47
CA TRP A 303 -18.37 -0.68 6.52
C TRP A 303 -18.41 0.05 7.86
N MET A 304 -17.62 -0.34 8.84
CA MET A 304 -17.64 0.21 10.20
C MET A 304 -19.06 0.21 10.82
N GLY A 305 -19.91 -0.76 10.45
CA GLY A 305 -21.30 -0.89 10.90
C GLY A 305 -22.31 0.01 10.17
N ASP A 306 -21.88 0.88 9.25
CA ASP A 306 -22.75 1.84 8.56
C ASP A 306 -22.49 1.84 7.03
N ARG A 307 -23.42 1.27 6.28
CA ARG A 307 -23.32 1.15 4.81
C ARG A 307 -23.38 2.50 4.10
N ALA A 308 -24.23 3.40 4.58
CA ALA A 308 -24.41 4.71 3.96
C ALA A 308 -23.16 5.57 4.16
N MET A 309 -22.61 5.54 5.37
CA MET A 309 -21.35 6.21 5.68
C MET A 309 -20.19 5.66 4.80
N TYR A 310 -20.08 4.34 4.66
CA TYR A 310 -19.04 3.73 3.81
C TYR A 310 -19.16 4.15 2.34
N LEU A 311 -20.39 4.17 1.79
CA LEU A 311 -20.63 4.64 0.43
C LEU A 311 -20.32 6.13 0.28
N GLY A 312 -20.66 6.96 1.26
CA GLY A 312 -20.30 8.38 1.28
C GLY A 312 -18.79 8.59 1.30
N ALA A 313 -18.07 7.81 2.10
CA ALA A 313 -16.60 7.81 2.11
C ALA A 313 -16.02 7.42 0.75
N LEU A 314 -16.59 6.38 0.11
CA LEU A 314 -16.16 5.94 -1.23
C LEU A 314 -16.37 7.04 -2.28
N GLU A 315 -17.50 7.74 -2.28
CA GLU A 315 -17.76 8.81 -3.25
C GLU A 315 -16.74 9.95 -3.14
N ASN A 316 -16.23 10.26 -1.95
CA ASN A 316 -15.18 11.27 -1.76
C ASN A 316 -13.88 10.92 -2.49
N VAL A 317 -13.56 9.63 -2.61
CA VAL A 317 -12.29 9.16 -3.18
C VAL A 317 -12.42 8.47 -4.55
N ARG A 318 -13.64 8.18 -4.99
CA ARG A 318 -13.91 7.36 -6.18
C ARG A 318 -13.17 7.84 -7.43
N ASN A 319 -13.17 9.14 -7.68
CA ASN A 319 -12.52 9.76 -8.83
C ASN A 319 -10.99 9.82 -8.71
N SER A 320 -10.45 9.50 -7.55
CA SER A 320 -9.01 9.45 -7.31
C SER A 320 -8.37 8.12 -7.64
N TYR A 321 -9.14 7.06 -7.89
CA TYR A 321 -8.57 5.80 -8.34
C TYR A 321 -7.97 5.91 -9.73
N SER A 322 -6.97 5.08 -10.00
CA SER A 322 -6.35 5.00 -11.32
C SER A 322 -7.37 4.53 -12.36
N LEU A 323 -7.25 5.00 -13.59
CA LEU A 323 -8.15 4.59 -14.68
C LEU A 323 -7.66 3.30 -15.35
N ASP A 324 -6.36 3.04 -15.29
CA ASP A 324 -5.66 2.08 -16.14
C ASP A 324 -4.47 1.37 -15.47
N GLY A 325 -4.15 1.71 -14.23
CA GLY A 325 -3.02 1.17 -13.49
C GLY A 325 -1.66 1.76 -13.85
N MET A 326 -1.60 2.79 -14.71
CA MET A 326 -0.35 3.36 -15.21
C MET A 326 0.12 4.57 -14.41
N PHE A 327 1.44 4.76 -14.39
CA PHE A 327 2.12 5.90 -13.79
C PHE A 327 2.33 6.98 -14.86
N SER A 328 1.70 8.15 -14.72
CA SER A 328 1.88 9.27 -15.63
C SER A 328 3.15 10.06 -15.32
N THR A 329 3.80 10.61 -16.37
CA THR A 329 5.00 11.43 -16.20
C THR A 329 4.75 12.63 -15.30
N GLU A 330 3.61 13.29 -15.44
CA GLU A 330 3.25 14.46 -14.63
C GLU A 330 3.13 14.12 -13.14
N SER A 331 2.44 13.00 -12.79
CA SER A 331 2.32 12.54 -11.41
C SER A 331 3.67 12.14 -10.81
N LEU A 332 4.53 11.50 -11.60
CA LEU A 332 5.90 11.16 -11.21
C LEU A 332 6.73 12.42 -10.90
N GLN A 333 6.60 13.45 -11.72
CA GLN A 333 7.26 14.75 -11.49
C GLN A 333 6.77 15.44 -10.22
N THR A 334 5.47 15.37 -9.97
CA THR A 334 4.88 15.93 -8.74
C THR A 334 5.37 15.20 -7.50
N ALA A 335 5.34 13.86 -7.51
CA ALA A 335 5.86 13.03 -6.40
C ALA A 335 7.34 13.31 -6.12
N TRP A 336 8.12 13.45 -7.17
CA TRP A 336 9.54 13.80 -7.07
C TRP A 336 9.75 15.17 -6.43
N ARG A 337 9.06 16.22 -6.90
CA ARG A 337 9.16 17.57 -6.32
C ARG A 337 8.74 17.61 -4.86
N ALA A 338 7.64 16.93 -4.54
CA ALA A 338 7.13 16.84 -3.17
C ALA A 338 8.12 16.14 -2.23
N ARG A 339 8.85 15.13 -2.72
CA ARG A 339 9.91 14.49 -1.96
C ARG A 339 11.16 15.38 -1.83
N ALA A 340 11.56 16.04 -2.91
CA ALA A 340 12.74 16.92 -2.93
C ALA A 340 12.64 18.04 -1.89
N SER A 341 11.44 18.49 -1.55
CA SER A 341 11.23 19.50 -0.50
C SER A 341 11.59 19.02 0.92
N ARG A 342 11.82 17.72 1.12
CA ARG A 342 12.14 17.10 2.43
C ARG A 342 13.61 16.74 2.61
N VAL A 343 14.31 16.48 1.53
CA VAL A 343 15.69 15.97 1.55
C VAL A 343 16.58 16.94 0.80
N SER A 344 17.67 17.36 1.42
CA SER A 344 18.73 18.10 0.73
C SER A 344 19.22 17.29 -0.48
N THR A 345 18.94 17.78 -1.69
CA THR A 345 18.83 16.96 -2.89
C THR A 345 20.03 17.01 -3.82
N ASP A 346 21.25 16.96 -3.33
CA ASP A 346 22.41 16.90 -4.22
C ASP A 346 22.58 15.58 -4.99
N ARG A 347 21.72 14.57 -4.75
CA ARG A 347 21.82 13.25 -5.39
C ARG A 347 20.58 12.77 -6.14
N ALA A 348 19.56 13.58 -6.24
CA ALA A 348 18.30 13.14 -6.84
C ALA A 348 18.23 13.52 -8.34
N ASN A 349 18.37 12.51 -9.18
CA ASN A 349 18.44 12.63 -10.63
C ASN A 349 17.21 11.94 -11.28
N TRP A 350 16.71 12.43 -12.40
CA TRP A 350 15.64 11.83 -13.21
C TRP A 350 15.89 10.37 -13.56
N THR A 351 17.16 9.98 -13.75
CA THR A 351 17.54 8.58 -13.98
C THR A 351 17.17 7.68 -12.82
N THR A 352 17.14 8.23 -11.60
CA THR A 352 16.69 7.53 -10.40
C THR A 352 15.18 7.32 -10.40
N LEU A 353 14.39 8.31 -10.84
CA LEU A 353 12.94 8.22 -10.92
C LEU A 353 12.48 7.11 -11.88
N ALA A 354 13.11 6.98 -13.04
CA ALA A 354 12.80 5.92 -14.02
C ALA A 354 13.01 4.49 -13.44
N LYS A 355 13.81 4.35 -12.39
CA LYS A 355 14.06 3.07 -11.71
C LYS A 355 13.00 2.72 -10.65
N THR A 356 12.12 3.65 -10.28
CA THR A 356 11.14 3.46 -9.21
C THR A 356 9.84 2.80 -9.65
N TYR A 357 9.61 2.67 -10.96
CA TYR A 357 8.37 2.14 -11.50
C TYR A 357 8.57 1.40 -12.83
N THR A 358 7.52 0.73 -13.28
CA THR A 358 7.36 0.23 -14.65
C THR A 358 5.89 0.24 -15.05
N ASN A 359 5.59 0.62 -16.29
CA ASN A 359 4.25 0.54 -16.88
C ASN A 359 4.06 -0.72 -17.73
N GLU A 360 5.07 -1.57 -17.85
CA GLU A 360 5.06 -2.74 -18.72
C GLU A 360 3.89 -3.68 -18.44
N PHE A 361 3.69 -4.05 -17.17
CA PHE A 361 2.61 -4.96 -16.77
C PHE A 361 1.23 -4.36 -17.00
N ALA A 362 1.04 -3.05 -16.72
CA ALA A 362 -0.23 -2.37 -16.95
C ALA A 362 -0.56 -2.27 -18.45
N LEU A 363 0.42 -1.99 -19.31
CA LEU A 363 0.26 -1.98 -20.76
C LEU A 363 -0.16 -3.36 -21.30
N ILE A 364 0.44 -4.45 -20.80
CA ILE A 364 0.07 -5.81 -21.20
C ILE A 364 -1.36 -6.15 -20.69
N ALA A 365 -1.67 -5.77 -19.45
CA ALA A 365 -2.99 -6.03 -18.87
C ALA A 365 -4.13 -5.37 -19.66
N GLN A 366 -3.93 -4.13 -20.13
CA GLN A 366 -4.93 -3.40 -20.91
C GLN A 366 -5.21 -4.02 -22.28
N ARG A 367 -4.20 -4.53 -22.98
CA ARG A 367 -4.35 -5.14 -24.30
C ARG A 367 -5.33 -6.33 -24.29
N LYS A 368 -5.33 -7.11 -23.19
CA LYS A 368 -6.18 -8.30 -23.05
C LYS A 368 -7.61 -8.00 -22.61
N VAL A 369 -7.90 -6.80 -22.14
CA VAL A 369 -9.25 -6.36 -21.75
C VAL A 369 -10.00 -5.76 -22.93
N ASN A 370 -9.27 -5.23 -23.92
CA ASN A 370 -9.84 -4.62 -25.13
C ASN A 370 -9.94 -5.62 -26.31
N SER A 371 -9.49 -6.86 -26.13
CA SER A 371 -9.67 -8.00 -27.05
C SER A 371 -10.76 -8.96 -26.56
#